data_a2736070e46e2bb87bc420dc1ae6c963
#
_entry.id   a2736070e46e2bb87bc420dc1ae6c963
#
_cell.length_a   1.000
_cell.length_b   1.000
_cell.length_c   1.000
_cell.angle_alpha   90.00
_cell.angle_beta   90.00
_cell.angle_gamma   90.00
#
_symmetry.space_group_name_H-M   'P 1'
#
loop_
_entity.id
_entity.type
_entity.pdbx_description
1 polymer ?
#
loop_
_entity_poly.entity_id
_entity_poly.type
_entity_poly.pdbx_seq_one_letter_code
_entity_poly.pdbx_strand_id
1 'polypeptide(L)'
;MLLALAANTAFAAPVQAVSPGPVPYAEFGQIKKFVSVEVQTIGTAEKIGLKKTDLTDLMRLTFLRQLPGAPLVGSGGLPADGTERLNQLGFLTCEVWTVGEEYMVAYHVDCNAGSYLMPRMPGSLWNRAILGYGPKDQLPDAVHNGLKAMVDQFAATFLKVRADGEVR
;
A
#
# COMPACT_ATOMS: atom_id res chain seq x y z
N MET A 1 -17.90 -37.99 -30.84
CA MET A 1 -18.64 -37.26 -29.80
C MET A 1 -17.61 -36.72 -28.81
N LEU A 2 -17.13 -35.49 -29.04
CA LEU A 2 -16.13 -34.85 -28.19
C LEU A 2 -16.87 -34.02 -27.13
N LEU A 3 -16.72 -34.38 -25.86
CA LEU A 3 -17.14 -33.55 -24.73
C LEU A 3 -16.07 -32.45 -24.52
N ALA A 4 -16.41 -31.22 -24.78
CA ALA A 4 -15.61 -30.08 -24.36
C ALA A 4 -15.84 -29.81 -22.86
N LEU A 5 -14.85 -30.06 -22.02
CA LEU A 5 -14.84 -29.61 -20.62
C LEU A 5 -14.58 -28.09 -20.63
N ALA A 6 -15.60 -27.29 -20.35
CA ALA A 6 -15.44 -25.89 -20.06
C ALA A 6 -14.82 -25.76 -18.66
N ALA A 7 -13.56 -25.35 -18.58
CA ALA A 7 -12.92 -25.02 -17.34
C ALA A 7 -13.51 -23.69 -16.83
N ASN A 8 -14.39 -23.76 -15.83
CA ASN A 8 -14.85 -22.59 -15.07
C ASN A 8 -13.70 -22.09 -14.20
N THR A 9 -12.96 -21.08 -14.66
CA THR A 9 -12.06 -20.30 -13.82
C THR A 9 -12.90 -19.38 -12.93
N ALA A 10 -13.30 -19.90 -11.77
CA ALA A 10 -13.90 -19.08 -10.73
C ALA A 10 -12.81 -18.18 -10.14
N PHE A 11 -12.73 -16.94 -10.62
CA PHE A 11 -11.98 -15.90 -9.93
C PHE A 11 -12.66 -15.65 -8.59
N ALA A 12 -11.97 -15.94 -7.49
CA ALA A 12 -12.46 -15.54 -6.17
C ALA A 12 -12.54 -14.00 -6.13
N ALA A 13 -13.74 -13.48 -5.96
CA ALA A 13 -13.92 -12.04 -5.79
C ALA A 13 -13.13 -11.56 -4.56
N PRO A 14 -12.43 -10.43 -4.64
CA PRO A 14 -11.71 -9.88 -3.49
C PRO A 14 -12.71 -9.62 -2.36
N VAL A 15 -12.39 -10.10 -1.17
CA VAL A 15 -13.16 -9.82 0.04
C VAL A 15 -13.08 -8.31 0.31
N GLN A 16 -14.23 -7.67 0.43
CA GLN A 16 -14.28 -6.22 0.62
C GLN A 16 -13.53 -5.77 1.87
N ALA A 17 -12.71 -4.72 1.72
CA ALA A 17 -11.96 -4.12 2.78
C ALA A 17 -12.90 -3.58 3.87
N VAL A 18 -12.65 -3.94 5.12
CA VAL A 18 -13.31 -3.33 6.28
C VAL A 18 -12.85 -1.88 6.38
N SER A 19 -13.80 -0.94 6.25
CA SER A 19 -13.50 0.48 6.39
C SER A 19 -13.30 0.82 7.87
N PRO A 20 -12.13 1.33 8.28
CA PRO A 20 -12.00 1.96 9.59
C PRO A 20 -12.87 3.22 9.63
N GLY A 21 -13.30 3.59 10.84
CA GLY A 21 -14.13 4.76 11.11
C GLY A 21 -13.55 6.09 10.60
N PRO A 22 -14.23 7.22 10.84
CA PRO A 22 -13.84 8.51 10.28
C PRO A 22 -12.43 8.89 10.74
N VAL A 23 -11.51 8.95 9.78
CA VAL A 23 -10.12 9.37 9.98
C VAL A 23 -10.09 10.90 10.06
N PRO A 24 -9.30 11.52 10.93
CA PRO A 24 -9.12 12.97 10.95
C PRO A 24 -8.38 13.42 9.69
N TYR A 25 -9.12 13.68 8.62
CA TYR A 25 -8.59 14.01 7.31
C TYR A 25 -7.77 15.32 7.28
N ALA A 26 -8.01 16.25 8.23
CA ALA A 26 -7.32 17.53 8.28
C ALA A 26 -5.78 17.38 8.35
N GLU A 27 -5.28 16.33 8.99
CA GLU A 27 -3.85 16.09 9.15
C GLU A 27 -3.16 15.66 7.85
N PHE A 28 -3.86 14.99 6.93
CA PHE A 28 -3.32 14.69 5.61
C PHE A 28 -2.96 15.93 4.79
N GLY A 29 -3.75 17.00 4.92
CA GLY A 29 -3.48 18.27 4.26
C GLY A 29 -2.16 18.92 4.68
N GLN A 30 -1.61 18.55 5.83
CA GLN A 30 -0.35 19.07 6.36
C GLN A 30 0.88 18.37 5.76
N ILE A 31 0.73 17.15 5.23
CA ILE A 31 1.86 16.39 4.66
C ILE A 31 2.36 17.08 3.39
N LYS A 32 3.62 17.51 3.40
CA LYS A 32 4.26 18.19 2.27
C LYS A 32 5.17 17.28 1.46
N LYS A 33 5.77 16.27 2.09
CA LYS A 33 6.67 15.31 1.45
C LYS A 33 6.60 13.95 2.12
N PHE A 34 6.98 12.91 1.40
CA PHE A 34 7.04 11.55 1.90
C PHE A 34 8.50 11.13 2.13
N VAL A 35 8.78 10.57 3.30
CA VAL A 35 10.11 10.08 3.67
C VAL A 35 10.24 8.58 3.49
N SER A 36 9.11 7.86 3.45
CA SER A 36 9.09 6.42 3.22
C SER A 36 7.91 6.04 2.34
N VAL A 37 8.19 5.28 1.28
CA VAL A 37 7.23 4.52 0.48
C VAL A 37 7.87 3.15 0.26
N GLU A 38 7.40 2.13 0.99
CA GLU A 38 8.05 0.83 1.02
C GLU A 38 7.11 -0.32 1.33
N VAL A 39 7.52 -1.52 0.91
CA VAL A 39 6.84 -2.78 1.19
C VAL A 39 7.69 -3.63 2.12
N GLN A 40 7.06 -4.31 3.07
CA GLN A 40 7.62 -5.40 3.85
C GLN A 40 7.00 -6.72 3.39
N THR A 41 7.81 -7.78 3.29
CA THR A 41 7.35 -9.11 2.94
C THR A 41 7.46 -10.04 4.15
N ILE A 42 6.42 -10.81 4.42
CA ILE A 42 6.33 -11.67 5.61
C ILE A 42 5.81 -13.05 5.18
N GLY A 43 6.21 -14.08 5.91
CA GLY A 43 5.80 -15.46 5.66
C GLY A 43 6.56 -16.08 4.49
N THR A 44 5.84 -16.63 3.50
CA THR A 44 6.43 -17.35 2.38
C THR A 44 6.61 -16.51 1.11
N ALA A 45 6.42 -15.20 1.20
CA ALA A 45 6.40 -14.28 0.06
C ALA A 45 7.62 -14.42 -0.86
N GLU A 46 8.82 -14.40 -0.30
CA GLU A 46 10.06 -14.51 -1.10
C GLU A 46 10.22 -15.88 -1.76
N LYS A 47 9.74 -16.97 -1.11
CA LYS A 47 9.77 -18.32 -1.67
C LYS A 47 8.88 -18.50 -2.90
N ILE A 48 7.87 -17.65 -3.03
CA ILE A 48 6.96 -17.65 -4.18
C ILE A 48 7.27 -16.53 -5.18
N GLY A 49 8.44 -15.89 -5.06
CA GLY A 49 8.93 -14.90 -6.02
C GLY A 49 8.52 -13.45 -5.75
N LEU A 50 7.86 -13.18 -4.63
CA LEU A 50 7.49 -11.81 -4.21
C LEU A 50 8.64 -11.18 -3.43
N LYS A 51 9.57 -10.52 -4.14
CA LYS A 51 10.72 -9.87 -3.51
C LYS A 51 10.34 -8.48 -2.98
N LYS A 52 10.76 -8.20 -1.77
CA LYS A 52 10.56 -6.89 -1.12
C LYS A 52 11.01 -5.72 -2.00
N THR A 53 12.18 -5.84 -2.64
CA THR A 53 12.73 -4.79 -3.52
C THR A 53 11.81 -4.49 -4.69
N ASP A 54 11.38 -5.53 -5.41
CA ASP A 54 10.56 -5.41 -6.61
C ASP A 54 9.19 -4.81 -6.31
N LEU A 55 8.59 -5.24 -5.17
CA LEU A 55 7.32 -4.71 -4.68
C LEU A 55 7.45 -3.25 -4.22
N THR A 56 8.57 -2.89 -3.57
CA THR A 56 8.84 -1.51 -3.15
C THR A 56 9.01 -0.60 -4.37
N ASP A 57 9.74 -1.05 -5.39
CA ASP A 57 9.94 -0.27 -6.62
C ASP A 57 8.63 -0.09 -7.38
N LEU A 58 7.81 -1.15 -7.49
CA LEU A 58 6.47 -1.06 -8.07
C LEU A 58 5.61 -0.02 -7.33
N MET A 59 5.61 -0.09 -6.00
CA MET A 59 4.85 0.82 -5.15
C MET A 59 5.30 2.27 -5.32
N ARG A 60 6.61 2.53 -5.32
CA ARG A 60 7.21 3.86 -5.53
C ARG A 60 6.87 4.43 -6.91
N LEU A 61 7.02 3.63 -7.95
CA LEU A 61 6.67 4.05 -9.32
C LEU A 61 5.19 4.40 -9.44
N THR A 62 4.32 3.59 -8.84
CA THR A 62 2.87 3.86 -8.83
C THR A 62 2.57 5.14 -8.04
N PHE A 63 3.17 5.31 -6.86
CA PHE A 63 3.04 6.49 -6.02
C PHE A 63 3.46 7.77 -6.76
N LEU A 64 4.64 7.79 -7.37
CA LEU A 64 5.15 8.97 -8.10
C LEU A 64 4.29 9.31 -9.31
N ARG A 65 3.66 8.32 -9.94
CA ARG A 65 2.74 8.53 -11.06
C ARG A 65 1.44 9.17 -10.59
N GLN A 66 0.90 8.72 -9.46
CA GLN A 66 -0.37 9.20 -8.94
C GLN A 66 -0.25 10.53 -8.20
N LEU A 67 0.90 10.79 -7.60
CA LEU A 67 1.18 11.98 -6.80
C LEU A 67 2.48 12.70 -7.27
N PRO A 68 2.53 13.18 -8.51
CA PRO A 68 3.75 13.79 -9.07
C PRO A 68 4.17 15.07 -8.34
N GLY A 69 3.24 15.72 -7.64
CA GLY A 69 3.50 16.91 -6.82
C GLY A 69 3.85 16.62 -5.35
N ALA A 70 3.91 15.35 -4.94
CA ALA A 70 4.30 14.97 -3.58
C ALA A 70 5.75 14.43 -3.58
N PRO A 71 6.75 15.22 -3.14
CA PRO A 71 8.14 14.80 -3.17
C PRO A 71 8.37 13.55 -2.32
N LEU A 72 9.07 12.56 -2.90
CA LEU A 72 9.61 11.42 -2.16
C LEU A 72 11.11 11.68 -1.93
N VAL A 73 11.49 11.95 -0.68
CA VAL A 73 12.88 12.33 -0.32
C VAL A 73 13.77 11.13 0.04
N GLY A 74 13.27 9.92 -0.17
CA GLY A 74 14.01 8.69 0.10
C GLY A 74 14.12 8.35 1.60
N SER A 75 14.58 7.14 1.87
CA SER A 75 14.73 6.61 3.24
C SER A 75 15.96 7.18 3.99
N GLY A 76 16.50 8.31 3.57
CA GLY A 76 17.68 8.95 4.17
C GLY A 76 17.52 9.44 5.61
N GLY A 77 16.40 9.13 6.19
CA GLY A 77 16.13 9.42 7.60
C GLY A 77 15.26 10.64 7.83
N LEU A 78 14.60 10.62 8.95
CA LEU A 78 13.95 11.80 9.52
C LEU A 78 15.03 12.86 9.77
N PRO A 79 14.77 14.14 9.48
CA PRO A 79 15.75 15.21 9.70
C PRO A 79 16.21 15.19 11.16
N ALA A 80 17.52 15.13 11.34
CA ALA A 80 18.13 15.03 12.66
C ALA A 80 18.05 16.38 13.44
N ASP A 81 17.81 17.46 12.74
CA ASP A 81 17.93 18.84 13.24
C ASP A 81 16.62 19.44 13.77
N GLY A 82 15.51 18.70 13.72
CA GLY A 82 14.22 19.18 14.25
C GLY A 82 13.64 20.42 13.58
N THR A 83 14.25 20.90 12.49
CA THR A 83 13.80 22.11 11.78
C THR A 83 12.52 21.89 11.00
N GLU A 84 12.21 20.66 10.63
CA GLU A 84 10.97 20.31 9.95
C GLU A 84 9.88 19.84 10.92
N ARG A 85 8.68 20.30 10.69
CA ARG A 85 7.53 19.83 11.46
C ARG A 85 7.22 18.39 11.04
N LEU A 86 7.31 17.47 12.00
CA LEU A 86 7.14 16.03 11.77
C LEU A 86 5.79 15.66 11.13
N ASN A 87 4.74 16.42 11.44
CA ASN A 87 3.42 16.27 10.83
C ASN A 87 3.37 16.65 9.34
N GLN A 88 4.42 17.28 8.81
CA GLN A 88 4.58 17.55 7.38
C GLN A 88 5.31 16.43 6.63
N LEU A 89 5.82 15.45 7.36
CA LEU A 89 6.48 14.27 6.83
C LEU A 89 5.53 13.08 6.78
N GLY A 90 5.27 12.59 5.57
CA GLY A 90 4.39 11.44 5.34
C GLY A 90 5.16 10.14 5.16
N PHE A 91 4.46 9.05 5.37
CA PHE A 91 4.90 7.71 5.00
C PHE A 91 3.73 6.95 4.34
N LEU A 92 4.08 5.97 3.54
CA LEU A 92 3.17 4.96 3.02
C LEU A 92 3.90 3.62 3.06
N THR A 93 3.45 2.70 3.90
CA THR A 93 4.05 1.37 4.06
C THR A 93 3.00 0.30 3.81
N CYS A 94 3.38 -0.77 3.13
CA CYS A 94 2.53 -1.94 2.97
C CYS A 94 3.25 -3.18 3.49
N GLU A 95 2.50 -4.07 4.12
CA GLU A 95 2.95 -5.40 4.51
C GLU A 95 2.27 -6.44 3.63
N VAL A 96 3.06 -7.30 3.02
CA VAL A 96 2.58 -8.41 2.19
C VAL A 96 2.86 -9.71 2.94
N TRP A 97 1.80 -10.31 3.45
CA TRP A 97 1.82 -11.59 4.15
C TRP A 97 1.38 -12.68 3.20
N THR A 98 2.09 -13.79 3.17
CA THR A 98 1.67 -14.97 2.43
C THR A 98 1.83 -16.24 3.26
N VAL A 99 0.87 -17.15 3.09
CA VAL A 99 0.85 -18.47 3.74
C VAL A 99 0.51 -19.53 2.71
N GLY A 100 1.32 -20.57 2.66
CA GLY A 100 1.25 -21.64 1.67
C GLY A 100 2.42 -21.58 0.69
N GLU A 101 2.80 -22.69 0.12
CA GLU A 101 4.00 -22.82 -0.74
C GLU A 101 3.78 -23.68 -1.98
N GLU A 102 2.81 -24.57 -1.96
CA GLU A 102 2.65 -25.57 -3.02
C GLU A 102 1.69 -25.12 -4.12
N TYR A 103 0.42 -25.47 -4.00
CA TYR A 103 -0.59 -25.23 -5.04
C TYR A 103 -1.43 -23.99 -4.81
N MET A 104 -1.79 -23.77 -3.55
CA MET A 104 -2.66 -22.66 -3.12
C MET A 104 -1.95 -21.83 -2.06
N VAL A 105 -1.98 -20.53 -2.25
CA VAL A 105 -1.40 -19.56 -1.33
C VAL A 105 -2.45 -18.53 -0.96
N ALA A 106 -2.60 -18.27 0.33
CA ALA A 106 -3.33 -17.11 0.82
C ALA A 106 -2.40 -15.93 0.96
N TYR A 107 -2.91 -14.74 0.69
CA TYR A 107 -2.16 -13.50 0.86
C TYR A 107 -2.99 -12.43 1.55
N HIS A 108 -2.31 -11.57 2.28
CA HIS A 108 -2.87 -10.37 2.89
C HIS A 108 -1.94 -9.21 2.57
N VAL A 109 -2.49 -8.14 2.00
CA VAL A 109 -1.78 -6.88 1.79
C VAL A 109 -2.42 -5.85 2.70
N ASP A 110 -1.68 -5.35 3.66
CA ASP A 110 -2.10 -4.29 4.58
C ASP A 110 -1.25 -3.05 4.35
N CYS A 111 -1.88 -1.94 3.98
CA CYS A 111 -1.21 -0.68 3.71
C CYS A 111 -1.63 0.38 4.71
N ASN A 112 -0.65 1.09 5.22
CA ASN A 112 -0.78 2.12 6.23
C ASN A 112 -0.08 3.40 5.77
N ALA A 113 -0.74 4.54 5.89
CA ALA A 113 -0.18 5.84 5.57
C ALA A 113 -0.49 6.85 6.67
N GLY A 114 0.39 7.82 6.83
CA GLY A 114 0.22 8.84 7.84
C GLY A 114 1.38 9.81 7.93
N SER A 115 1.48 10.48 9.06
CA SER A 115 2.55 11.41 9.40
C SER A 115 3.26 10.99 10.68
N TYR A 116 4.35 11.65 11.02
CA TYR A 116 5.08 11.40 12.25
C TYR A 116 4.58 12.32 13.36
N LEU A 117 4.20 11.73 14.50
CA LEU A 117 3.80 12.46 15.70
C LEU A 117 5.02 12.90 16.51
N MET A 118 6.04 12.06 16.57
CA MET A 118 7.35 12.29 17.18
C MET A 118 8.42 11.64 16.30
N PRO A 119 9.73 11.96 16.50
CA PRO A 119 10.80 11.26 15.81
C PRO A 119 10.66 9.74 16.00
N ARG A 120 10.56 9.01 14.88
CA ARG A 120 10.38 7.54 14.84
C ARG A 120 9.04 7.01 15.36
N MET A 121 8.06 7.87 15.63
CA MET A 121 6.71 7.46 16.02
C MET A 121 5.71 7.83 14.91
N PRO A 122 5.41 6.88 14.01
CA PRO A 122 4.42 7.10 12.96
C PRO A 122 3.01 7.15 13.56
N GLY A 123 2.21 8.09 13.09
CA GLY A 123 0.78 8.17 13.36
C GLY A 123 0.00 7.74 12.12
N SER A 124 -0.82 6.70 12.25
CA SER A 124 -1.66 6.22 11.16
C SER A 124 -2.83 7.14 10.93
N LEU A 125 -2.99 7.61 9.70
CA LEU A 125 -4.12 8.41 9.24
C LEU A 125 -5.01 7.65 8.27
N TRP A 126 -4.46 6.66 7.57
CA TRP A 126 -5.15 5.84 6.59
C TRP A 126 -4.63 4.40 6.66
N ASN A 127 -5.56 3.47 6.62
CA ASN A 127 -5.25 2.05 6.56
C ASN A 127 -6.23 1.35 5.62
N ARG A 128 -5.73 0.40 4.85
CA ARG A 128 -6.51 -0.47 3.97
C ARG A 128 -5.84 -1.82 3.86
N ALA A 129 -6.68 -2.86 3.79
CA ALA A 129 -6.21 -4.22 3.62
C ALA A 129 -6.98 -4.97 2.54
N ILE A 130 -6.30 -5.89 1.88
CA ILE A 130 -6.87 -6.88 0.95
C ILE A 130 -6.45 -8.26 1.44
N LEU A 131 -7.41 -9.18 1.47
CA LEU A 131 -7.18 -10.59 1.70
C LEU A 131 -7.60 -11.37 0.45
N GLY A 132 -6.78 -12.32 0.03
CA GLY A 132 -7.12 -13.19 -1.10
C GLY A 132 -6.40 -14.53 -1.02
N TYR A 133 -6.74 -15.41 -1.93
CA TYR A 133 -6.06 -16.70 -2.12
C TYR A 133 -6.15 -17.10 -3.59
N GLY A 134 -5.23 -17.91 -4.01
CA GLY A 134 -5.22 -18.40 -5.39
C GLY A 134 -4.07 -19.37 -5.68
N PRO A 135 -3.99 -19.85 -6.93
CA PRO A 135 -2.88 -20.65 -7.38
C PRO A 135 -1.57 -19.88 -7.25
N LYS A 136 -0.51 -20.59 -6.86
CA LYS A 136 0.82 -20.01 -6.61
C LYS A 136 1.35 -19.20 -7.79
N ASP A 137 1.17 -19.66 -8.99
CA ASP A 137 1.64 -19.04 -10.24
C ASP A 137 0.93 -17.73 -10.59
N GLN A 138 -0.30 -17.53 -10.12
CA GLN A 138 -1.09 -16.32 -10.34
C GLN A 138 -0.96 -15.31 -9.20
N LEU A 139 -0.37 -15.70 -8.08
CA LEU A 139 -0.31 -14.88 -6.89
C LEU A 139 0.53 -13.62 -7.07
N PRO A 140 1.70 -13.62 -7.73
CA PRO A 140 2.46 -12.42 -7.95
C PRO A 140 1.65 -11.32 -8.64
N ASP A 141 0.90 -11.67 -9.68
CA ASP A 141 0.04 -10.71 -10.39
C ASP A 141 -1.09 -10.17 -9.50
N ALA A 142 -1.70 -11.05 -8.70
CA ALA A 142 -2.76 -10.64 -7.76
C ALA A 142 -2.22 -9.65 -6.72
N VAL A 143 -1.04 -9.91 -6.15
CA VAL A 143 -0.39 -9.02 -5.17
C VAL A 143 0.05 -7.70 -5.82
N HIS A 144 0.64 -7.73 -7.02
CA HIS A 144 1.02 -6.54 -7.76
C HIS A 144 -0.19 -5.63 -8.05
N ASN A 145 -1.29 -6.22 -8.51
CA ASN A 145 -2.53 -5.49 -8.77
C ASN A 145 -3.15 -4.95 -7.48
N GLY A 146 -3.11 -5.74 -6.40
CA GLY A 146 -3.55 -5.31 -5.08
C GLY A 146 -2.77 -4.09 -4.57
N LEU A 147 -1.42 -4.12 -4.64
CA LEU A 147 -0.57 -2.99 -4.25
C LEU A 147 -0.86 -1.74 -5.08
N LYS A 148 -1.00 -1.86 -6.41
CA LYS A 148 -1.37 -0.72 -7.26
C LYS A 148 -2.70 -0.12 -6.84
N ALA A 149 -3.73 -0.96 -6.66
CA ALA A 149 -5.05 -0.50 -6.24
C ALA A 149 -5.01 0.21 -4.88
N MET A 150 -4.18 -0.25 -3.93
CA MET A 150 -3.99 0.41 -2.64
C MET A 150 -3.36 1.79 -2.78
N VAL A 151 -2.32 1.92 -3.61
CA VAL A 151 -1.67 3.22 -3.87
C VAL A 151 -2.64 4.17 -4.57
N ASP A 152 -3.43 3.70 -5.53
CA ASP A 152 -4.44 4.51 -6.23
C ASP A 152 -5.51 5.01 -5.25
N GLN A 153 -6.01 4.16 -4.36
CA GLN A 153 -6.99 4.54 -3.33
C GLN A 153 -6.40 5.55 -2.33
N PHE A 154 -5.15 5.33 -1.91
CA PHE A 154 -4.45 6.28 -1.06
C PHE A 154 -4.32 7.64 -1.74
N ALA A 155 -3.83 7.67 -2.98
CA ALA A 155 -3.64 8.90 -3.75
C ALA A 155 -4.96 9.67 -3.93
N ALA A 156 -6.03 8.97 -4.28
CA ALA A 156 -7.36 9.56 -4.42
C ALA A 156 -7.85 10.20 -3.09
N THR A 157 -7.64 9.50 -1.96
CA THR A 157 -7.97 10.00 -0.62
C THR A 157 -7.14 11.24 -0.28
N PHE A 158 -5.83 11.15 -0.48
CA PHE A 158 -4.88 12.23 -0.18
C PHE A 158 -5.18 13.51 -0.99
N LEU A 159 -5.41 13.37 -2.29
CA LEU A 159 -5.73 14.51 -3.17
C LEU A 159 -7.06 15.14 -2.81
N LYS A 160 -8.09 14.34 -2.48
CA LYS A 160 -9.39 14.84 -2.06
C LYS A 160 -9.27 15.70 -0.81
N VAL A 161 -8.55 15.21 0.20
CA VAL A 161 -8.38 15.94 1.47
C VAL A 161 -7.66 17.27 1.26
N ARG A 162 -6.66 17.30 0.37
CA ARG A 162 -5.95 18.54 0.03
C ARG A 162 -6.85 19.55 -0.67
N ALA A 163 -7.63 19.09 -1.66
CA ALA A 163 -8.58 19.93 -2.37
C ALA A 163 -9.64 20.51 -1.41
N ASP A 164 -10.18 19.69 -0.49
CA ASP A 164 -11.17 20.14 0.50
C ASP A 164 -10.56 21.09 1.54
N GLY A 165 -9.24 21.02 1.80
CA GLY A 165 -8.51 21.90 2.72
C GLY A 165 -8.14 23.25 2.14
N GLU A 166 -7.98 23.35 0.82
CA GLU A 166 -7.69 24.61 0.11
C GLU A 166 -8.92 25.53 -0.04
N VAL A 167 -10.12 24.99 0.18
CA VAL A 167 -11.41 25.73 0.04
C VAL A 167 -11.83 26.39 1.38
N ARG A 168 -11.08 26.24 2.45
CA ARG A 168 -11.34 26.85 3.77
C ARG A 168 -10.31 27.93 4.09
#